data_46fef9a50cb585d9fe686cb1176f28ac
#
_entry.id   46fef9a50cb585d9fe686cb1176f28ac
#
_cell.length_a   1.000
_cell.length_b   1.000
_cell.length_c   1.000
_cell.angle_alpha   90.00
_cell.angle_beta   90.00
_cell.angle_gamma   90.00
#
_symmetry.space_group_name_H-M   'P 1'
#
loop_
_entity.id
_entity.type
_entity.pdbx_description
1 polymer ?
#
loop_
_entity_poly.entity_id
_entity_poly.type
_entity_poly.pdbx_seq_one_letter_code
_entity_poly.pdbx_strand_id
1 'polypeptide(L)'
;STDGIILIAKNVGVNLTSVNMGVPKFEWHDIPISKKINTLKLPIEGHPTGTSIGNPHCTFFVEDFENIDLNKIGPEIENHPLFPERTNVQFAKILDPNRIRVRVWERGTGVTLASGSSSCAVAVAAIRNEFTQNKVTVDLDGGSVEVNWQSDGVWLTGPTAHSFSGTLTKDFLKYE
;
A
#
# COMPACT_ATOMS: atom_id res chain seq x y z
N SER A 1 -14.98 -10.96 -11.04
CA SER A 1 -15.46 -9.61 -11.34
C SER A 1 -14.84 -8.69 -10.29
N THR A 2 -13.97 -7.87 -10.72
CA THR A 2 -13.62 -6.68 -9.97
C THR A 2 -14.81 -5.75 -10.10
N ASP A 3 -15.48 -5.42 -9.02
CA ASP A 3 -16.38 -4.26 -8.97
C ASP A 3 -15.51 -3.04 -9.32
N GLY A 4 -15.44 -2.76 -10.62
CA GLY A 4 -14.39 -1.95 -11.20
C GLY A 4 -14.44 -0.52 -10.70
N ILE A 5 -13.56 -0.18 -9.76
CA ILE A 5 -13.26 1.22 -9.46
C ILE A 5 -12.51 1.79 -10.66
N ILE A 6 -13.06 2.82 -11.27
CA ILE A 6 -12.36 3.56 -12.33
C ILE A 6 -11.33 4.47 -11.67
N LEU A 7 -10.05 4.18 -11.90
CA LEU A 7 -8.95 5.04 -11.45
C LEU A 7 -8.59 6.05 -12.54
N ILE A 8 -8.23 7.25 -12.12
CA ILE A 8 -7.75 8.31 -13.02
C ILE A 8 -6.24 8.18 -13.16
N ALA A 9 -5.75 7.96 -14.38
CA ALA A 9 -4.32 7.92 -14.67
C ALA A 9 -3.94 9.10 -15.57
N LYS A 10 -2.77 9.68 -15.34
CA LYS A 10 -2.20 10.79 -16.10
C LYS A 10 -0.77 10.44 -16.53
N ASN A 11 -0.44 10.62 -17.79
CA ASN A 11 0.95 10.62 -18.22
C ASN A 11 1.59 11.96 -17.77
N VAL A 12 2.62 11.88 -16.94
CA VAL A 12 3.28 13.05 -16.35
C VAL A 12 4.73 13.24 -16.82
N GLY A 13 5.18 12.39 -17.75
CA GLY A 13 6.50 12.45 -18.34
C GLY A 13 6.76 11.28 -19.29
N VAL A 14 7.93 11.24 -19.88
CA VAL A 14 8.34 10.09 -20.70
C VAL A 14 8.44 8.85 -19.82
N ASN A 15 7.66 7.82 -20.14
CA ASN A 15 7.60 6.58 -19.36
C ASN A 15 7.29 6.80 -17.86
N LEU A 16 6.51 7.81 -17.53
CA LEU A 16 6.13 8.15 -16.16
C LEU A 16 4.62 8.40 -16.08
N THR A 17 3.94 7.61 -15.26
CA THR A 17 2.50 7.70 -15.08
C THR A 17 2.16 7.96 -13.62
N SER A 18 1.20 8.83 -13.39
CA SER A 18 0.61 9.11 -12.08
C SER A 18 -0.84 8.61 -12.04
N VAL A 19 -1.20 7.86 -11.00
CA VAL A 19 -2.53 7.27 -10.82
C VAL A 19 -3.13 7.75 -9.50
N ASN A 20 -4.37 8.24 -9.54
CA ASN A 20 -5.12 8.52 -8.32
C ASN A 20 -5.67 7.20 -7.76
N MET A 21 -5.14 6.77 -6.63
CA MET A 21 -5.52 5.53 -5.94
C MET A 21 -6.78 5.69 -5.05
N GLY A 22 -7.41 6.87 -5.09
CA GLY A 22 -8.60 7.19 -4.32
C GLY A 22 -8.31 7.82 -2.97
N VAL A 23 -9.38 8.08 -2.22
CA VAL A 23 -9.31 8.69 -0.89
C VAL A 23 -9.03 7.59 0.15
N PRO A 24 -7.97 7.72 0.96
CA PRO A 24 -7.68 6.73 1.99
C PRO A 24 -8.73 6.77 3.10
N LYS A 25 -9.00 5.62 3.72
CA LYS A 25 -9.96 5.49 4.81
C LYS A 25 -9.30 4.99 6.07
N PHE A 26 -9.83 5.39 7.24
CA PHE A 26 -9.17 5.20 8.52
C PHE A 26 -10.06 4.59 9.60
N GLU A 27 -11.37 4.53 9.37
CA GLU A 27 -12.27 3.95 10.33
C GLU A 27 -12.07 2.42 10.41
N TRP A 28 -12.23 1.86 11.58
CA TRP A 28 -12.01 0.44 11.84
C TRP A 28 -12.82 -0.48 10.90
N HIS A 29 -14.02 -0.08 10.53
CA HIS A 29 -14.88 -0.84 9.61
C HIS A 29 -14.47 -0.70 8.14
N ASP A 30 -13.79 0.38 7.75
CA ASP A 30 -13.25 0.55 6.39
C ASP A 30 -11.96 -0.25 6.17
N ILE A 31 -11.27 -0.63 7.27
CA ILE A 31 -10.04 -1.45 7.25
C ILE A 31 -10.37 -2.93 7.55
N PRO A 32 -11.63 -3.35 7.51
CA PRO A 32 -12.30 -4.50 8.14
C PRO A 32 -11.62 -5.03 9.42
N ILE A 33 -11.46 -4.15 10.42
CA ILE A 33 -10.96 -4.54 11.74
C ILE A 33 -12.13 -5.05 12.58
N SER A 34 -11.93 -6.12 13.37
CA SER A 34 -12.96 -6.86 14.08
C SER A 34 -13.71 -6.09 15.17
N LYS A 35 -13.22 -4.93 15.59
CA LYS A 35 -13.82 -4.10 16.64
C LYS A 35 -13.44 -2.63 16.53
N LYS A 36 -14.26 -1.76 17.08
CA LYS A 36 -13.99 -0.31 17.16
C LYS A 36 -12.73 -0.04 17.99
N ILE A 37 -11.73 0.59 17.34
CA ILE A 37 -10.42 0.85 17.95
C ILE A 37 -9.75 2.03 17.26
N ASN A 38 -8.73 2.61 17.91
CA ASN A 38 -7.88 3.62 17.29
C ASN A 38 -6.97 2.95 16.24
N THR A 39 -7.17 3.29 14.97
CA THR A 39 -6.42 2.72 13.85
C THR A 39 -5.04 3.34 13.66
N LEU A 40 -4.74 4.45 14.32
CA LEU A 40 -3.41 5.05 14.27
C LEU A 40 -2.38 4.25 15.06
N LYS A 41 -2.83 3.58 16.14
CA LYS A 41 -2.00 2.72 16.99
C LYS A 41 -2.79 1.47 17.35
N LEU A 42 -2.66 0.43 16.53
CA LEU A 42 -3.33 -0.85 16.77
C LEU A 42 -2.72 -1.55 18.00
N PRO A 43 -3.51 -2.31 18.79
CA PRO A 43 -3.03 -3.05 19.96
C PRO A 43 -2.34 -4.37 19.54
N ILE A 44 -1.39 -4.26 18.67
CA ILE A 44 -0.44 -5.29 18.24
C ILE A 44 0.94 -4.82 18.69
N GLU A 45 1.82 -5.72 19.07
CA GLU A 45 3.20 -5.36 19.43
C GLU A 45 3.84 -4.51 18.33
N GLY A 46 4.52 -3.43 18.70
CA GLY A 46 5.03 -2.42 17.77
C GLY A 46 4.01 -1.35 17.36
N HIS A 47 2.76 -1.43 17.84
CA HIS A 47 1.70 -0.42 17.65
C HIS A 47 1.55 0.07 16.20
N PRO A 48 1.34 -0.83 15.21
CA PRO A 48 1.25 -0.44 13.81
C PRO A 48 0.02 0.42 13.52
N THR A 49 0.06 1.09 12.38
CA THR A 49 -1.03 1.92 11.87
C THR A 49 -1.87 1.15 10.85
N GLY A 50 -3.19 1.14 11.05
CA GLY A 50 -4.16 0.63 10.08
C GLY A 50 -4.55 1.70 9.07
N THR A 51 -4.61 1.31 7.78
CA THR A 51 -5.03 2.19 6.67
C THR A 51 -5.74 1.36 5.61
N SER A 52 -6.76 1.94 4.95
CA SER A 52 -7.39 1.34 3.77
C SER A 52 -7.14 2.22 2.54
N ILE A 53 -6.66 1.60 1.47
CA ILE A 53 -6.56 2.14 0.10
C ILE A 53 -7.49 1.34 -0.82
N GLY A 54 -8.70 1.03 -0.32
CA GLY A 54 -9.62 0.07 -0.94
C GLY A 54 -9.38 -1.38 -0.52
N ASN A 55 -8.27 -1.66 0.14
CA ASN A 55 -7.91 -2.92 0.77
C ASN A 55 -7.18 -2.65 2.10
N PRO A 56 -7.18 -3.60 3.07
CA PRO A 56 -6.59 -3.41 4.38
C PRO A 56 -5.07 -3.45 4.38
N HIS A 57 -4.46 -2.52 5.15
CA HIS A 57 -3.03 -2.43 5.36
C HIS A 57 -2.70 -2.23 6.84
N CYS A 58 -1.66 -2.92 7.30
CA CYS A 58 -1.09 -2.84 8.64
C CYS A 58 0.38 -2.43 8.53
N THR A 59 0.71 -1.19 8.88
CA THR A 59 2.04 -0.60 8.69
C THR A 59 2.78 -0.45 10.01
N PHE A 60 3.93 -1.10 10.13
CA PHE A 60 4.88 -0.98 11.22
C PHE A 60 5.98 0.02 10.85
N PHE A 61 6.28 0.95 11.74
CA PHE A 61 7.45 1.82 11.63
C PHE A 61 8.55 1.30 12.53
N VAL A 62 9.73 1.01 11.96
CA VAL A 62 10.83 0.31 12.62
C VAL A 62 12.18 0.95 12.32
N GLU A 63 13.09 0.91 13.30
CA GLU A 63 14.47 1.33 13.11
C GLU A 63 15.36 0.20 12.59
N ASP A 64 15.25 -0.99 13.20
CA ASP A 64 15.96 -2.19 12.77
C ASP A 64 15.20 -2.89 11.64
N PHE A 65 15.42 -2.39 10.44
CA PHE A 65 14.70 -2.81 9.23
C PHE A 65 15.26 -4.09 8.62
N GLU A 66 16.57 -4.30 8.71
CA GLU A 66 17.28 -5.36 7.97
C GLU A 66 17.07 -6.76 8.60
N ASN A 67 16.86 -6.81 9.91
CA ASN A 67 16.72 -8.05 10.67
C ASN A 67 15.29 -8.61 10.72
N ILE A 68 14.35 -7.99 9.99
CA ILE A 68 12.95 -8.44 9.95
C ILE A 68 12.79 -9.62 9.01
N ASP A 69 12.44 -10.79 9.57
CA ASP A 69 12.05 -11.97 8.79
C ASP A 69 10.58 -11.89 8.42
N LEU A 70 10.30 -11.35 7.21
CA LEU A 70 8.94 -11.24 6.68
C LEU A 70 8.24 -12.59 6.49
N ASN A 71 8.98 -13.65 6.20
CA ASN A 71 8.38 -14.98 6.01
C ASN A 71 7.86 -15.58 7.34
N LYS A 72 8.39 -15.10 8.46
CA LYS A 72 7.93 -15.49 9.80
C LYS A 72 6.81 -14.57 10.29
N ILE A 73 7.05 -13.25 10.31
CA ILE A 73 6.12 -12.31 10.94
C ILE A 73 4.94 -11.94 10.03
N GLY A 74 5.12 -11.99 8.70
CA GLY A 74 4.08 -11.64 7.72
C GLY A 74 2.81 -12.46 7.89
N PRO A 75 2.88 -13.82 7.89
CA PRO A 75 1.71 -14.68 8.08
C PRO A 75 1.03 -14.47 9.44
N GLU A 76 1.80 -14.22 10.50
CA GLU A 76 1.26 -14.01 11.85
C GLU A 76 0.39 -12.74 11.90
N ILE A 77 0.83 -11.65 11.28
CA ILE A 77 0.10 -10.38 11.23
C ILE A 77 -1.02 -10.44 10.20
N GLU A 78 -0.78 -11.01 9.02
CA GLU A 78 -1.83 -11.20 7.99
C GLU A 78 -3.08 -11.86 8.58
N ASN A 79 -2.89 -12.91 9.39
CA ASN A 79 -3.95 -13.73 9.98
C ASN A 79 -4.29 -13.33 11.44
N HIS A 80 -3.82 -12.17 11.90
CA HIS A 80 -4.09 -11.73 13.27
C HIS A 80 -5.60 -11.55 13.51
N PRO A 81 -6.16 -11.94 14.68
CA PRO A 81 -7.61 -11.89 14.96
C PRO A 81 -8.28 -10.51 14.81
N LEU A 82 -7.50 -9.44 14.81
CA LEU A 82 -8.00 -8.10 14.49
C LEU A 82 -8.41 -7.95 13.03
N PHE A 83 -7.88 -8.76 12.12
CA PHE A 83 -8.13 -8.68 10.68
C PHE A 83 -8.88 -9.91 10.18
N PRO A 84 -10.22 -10.01 10.38
CA PRO A 84 -11.01 -11.19 9.98
C PRO A 84 -10.97 -11.46 8.47
N GLU A 85 -10.73 -10.44 7.65
CA GLU A 85 -10.53 -10.55 6.21
C GLU A 85 -9.06 -10.59 5.80
N ARG A 86 -8.14 -10.79 6.77
CA ARG A 86 -6.69 -10.69 6.62
C ARG A 86 -6.24 -9.30 6.20
N THR A 87 -4.94 -9.04 6.21
CA THR A 87 -4.38 -7.72 5.87
C THR A 87 -3.07 -7.84 5.10
N ASN A 88 -2.74 -6.82 4.31
CA ASN A 88 -1.38 -6.59 3.83
C ASN A 88 -0.53 -6.03 4.97
N VAL A 89 0.73 -6.43 5.05
CA VAL A 89 1.64 -6.03 6.13
C VAL A 89 2.84 -5.31 5.54
N GLN A 90 3.18 -4.17 6.12
CA GLN A 90 4.34 -3.39 5.69
C GLN A 90 5.23 -3.09 6.89
N PHE A 91 6.53 -3.23 6.68
CA PHE A 91 7.56 -2.70 7.56
C PHE A 91 8.23 -1.53 6.87
N ALA A 92 8.25 -0.38 7.54
CA ALA A 92 8.71 0.88 6.99
C ALA A 92 9.75 1.52 7.89
N LYS A 93 10.82 2.02 7.29
CA LYS A 93 11.82 2.85 7.95
C LYS A 93 11.76 4.25 7.36
N ILE A 94 11.60 5.26 8.21
CA ILE A 94 11.68 6.67 7.82
C ILE A 94 13.14 7.01 7.62
N LEU A 95 13.53 7.37 6.39
CA LEU A 95 14.89 7.77 6.07
C LEU A 95 15.08 9.28 6.26
N ASP A 96 14.09 10.06 5.82
CA ASP A 96 13.98 11.48 6.00
C ASP A 96 12.51 11.95 5.84
N PRO A 97 12.16 13.24 6.04
CA PRO A 97 10.77 13.71 5.91
C PRO A 97 10.13 13.50 4.52
N ASN A 98 10.91 13.17 3.49
CA ASN A 98 10.43 12.96 2.13
C ASN A 98 10.75 11.57 1.58
N ARG A 99 11.27 10.65 2.41
CA ARG A 99 11.72 9.34 1.94
C ARG A 99 11.51 8.22 2.95
N ILE A 100 10.93 7.11 2.48
CA ILE A 100 10.59 5.94 3.28
C ILE A 100 11.13 4.69 2.58
N ARG A 101 11.80 3.79 3.31
CA ARG A 101 12.16 2.45 2.84
C ARG A 101 11.12 1.45 3.32
N VAL A 102 10.65 0.56 2.42
CA VAL A 102 9.53 -0.35 2.72
C VAL A 102 9.82 -1.76 2.23
N ARG A 103 9.43 -2.76 3.04
CA ARG A 103 9.29 -4.16 2.64
C ARG A 103 7.86 -4.61 2.88
N VAL A 104 7.34 -5.46 1.99
CA VAL A 104 5.93 -5.80 1.92
C VAL A 104 5.71 -7.31 2.00
N TRP A 105 4.72 -7.68 2.80
CA TRP A 105 4.03 -8.96 2.74
C TRP A 105 2.60 -8.72 2.26
N GLU A 106 2.26 -9.19 1.06
CA GLU A 106 0.93 -9.01 0.50
C GLU A 106 -0.02 -10.14 0.89
N ARG A 107 -1.23 -9.76 1.26
CA ARG A 107 -2.32 -10.65 1.64
C ARG A 107 -2.56 -11.73 0.59
N GLY A 108 -2.39 -13.00 0.98
CA GLY A 108 -2.58 -14.16 0.12
C GLY A 108 -1.46 -14.43 -0.89
N THR A 109 -0.41 -13.61 -0.93
CA THR A 109 0.70 -13.74 -1.89
C THR A 109 2.03 -13.98 -1.20
N GLY A 110 2.31 -13.26 -0.10
CA GLY A 110 3.58 -13.31 0.60
C GLY A 110 4.50 -12.12 0.28
N VAL A 111 5.81 -12.33 0.38
CA VAL A 111 6.80 -11.28 0.09
C VAL A 111 6.75 -10.89 -1.38
N THR A 112 6.60 -9.59 -1.65
CA THR A 112 6.64 -9.02 -2.99
C THR A 112 7.67 -7.91 -3.09
N LEU A 113 8.27 -7.75 -4.28
CA LEU A 113 9.31 -6.74 -4.52
C LEU A 113 8.74 -5.31 -4.61
N ALA A 114 7.47 -5.18 -4.98
CA ALA A 114 6.77 -3.90 -5.10
C ALA A 114 5.27 -4.07 -4.94
N SER A 115 4.61 -3.06 -4.39
CA SER A 115 3.15 -3.00 -4.24
C SER A 115 2.69 -1.54 -4.23
N GLY A 116 1.84 -1.17 -5.19
CA GLY A 116 1.35 0.21 -5.33
C GLY A 116 0.44 0.62 -4.17
N SER A 117 -0.53 -0.22 -3.79
CA SER A 117 -1.43 0.06 -2.66
C SER A 117 -0.68 0.11 -1.33
N SER A 118 0.30 -0.79 -1.12
CA SER A 118 1.15 -0.76 0.08
C SER A 118 1.99 0.50 0.16
N SER A 119 2.55 0.98 -0.95
CA SER A 119 3.29 2.25 -1.00
C SER A 119 2.42 3.42 -0.58
N CYS A 120 1.18 3.49 -1.10
CA CYS A 120 0.22 4.52 -0.73
C CYS A 120 -0.19 4.41 0.75
N ALA A 121 -0.48 3.21 1.25
CA ALA A 121 -0.86 2.99 2.64
C ALA A 121 0.25 3.39 3.62
N VAL A 122 1.50 3.04 3.32
CA VAL A 122 2.67 3.41 4.14
C VAL A 122 2.87 4.92 4.16
N ALA A 123 2.83 5.58 2.99
CA ALA A 123 2.97 7.04 2.92
C ALA A 123 1.87 7.75 3.73
N VAL A 124 0.61 7.34 3.56
CA VAL A 124 -0.51 7.89 4.31
C VAL A 124 -0.37 7.62 5.82
N ALA A 125 0.05 6.41 6.21
CA ALA A 125 0.30 6.09 7.62
C ALA A 125 1.42 6.96 8.21
N ALA A 126 2.51 7.19 7.48
CA ALA A 126 3.61 8.05 7.91
C ALA A 126 3.17 9.52 8.08
N ILE A 127 2.39 10.04 7.14
CA ILE A 127 1.84 11.40 7.21
C ILE A 127 0.89 11.55 8.42
N ARG A 128 0.02 10.58 8.67
CA ARG A 128 -0.89 10.56 9.83
C ARG A 128 -0.18 10.52 11.17
N ASN A 129 1.02 9.94 11.21
CA ASN A 129 1.89 9.91 12.39
C ASN A 129 2.84 11.13 12.44
N GLU A 130 2.74 12.07 11.51
CA GLU A 130 3.58 13.27 11.41
C GLU A 130 5.09 12.96 11.21
N PHE A 131 5.40 11.80 10.64
CA PHE A 131 6.77 11.37 10.37
C PHE A 131 7.32 11.96 9.07
N THR A 132 6.42 12.27 8.11
CA THR A 132 6.82 12.74 6.77
C THR A 132 5.92 13.86 6.26
N GLN A 133 6.38 14.51 5.18
CA GLN A 133 5.59 15.44 4.38
C GLN A 133 4.54 14.69 3.54
N ASN A 134 3.57 15.44 2.95
CA ASN A 134 2.50 14.87 2.12
C ASN A 134 2.99 14.25 0.81
N LYS A 135 4.20 14.58 0.37
CA LYS A 135 4.83 14.07 -0.83
C LYS A 135 6.12 13.35 -0.45
N VAL A 136 6.18 12.05 -0.71
CA VAL A 136 7.29 11.19 -0.31
C VAL A 136 7.71 10.23 -1.42
N THR A 137 8.99 9.91 -1.45
CA THR A 137 9.52 8.78 -2.21
C THR A 137 9.45 7.52 -1.35
N VAL A 138 8.88 6.46 -1.89
CA VAL A 138 8.81 5.15 -1.26
C VAL A 138 9.74 4.21 -2.01
N ASP A 139 10.79 3.76 -1.33
CA ASP A 139 11.76 2.78 -1.86
C ASP A 139 11.33 1.37 -1.46
N LEU A 140 11.10 0.52 -2.46
CA LEU A 140 10.81 -0.91 -2.31
C LEU A 140 11.98 -1.74 -2.86
N ASP A 141 11.95 -3.06 -2.65
CA ASP A 141 12.98 -3.96 -3.19
C ASP A 141 13.01 -3.97 -4.74
N GLY A 142 11.86 -3.73 -5.38
CA GLY A 142 11.72 -3.69 -6.83
C GLY A 142 11.91 -2.31 -7.48
N GLY A 143 12.14 -1.25 -6.70
CA GLY A 143 12.33 0.11 -7.21
C GLY A 143 11.63 1.16 -6.36
N SER A 144 11.63 2.40 -6.85
CA SER A 144 11.08 3.54 -6.13
C SER A 144 9.86 4.13 -6.83
N VAL A 145 8.89 4.59 -6.04
CA VAL A 145 7.72 5.32 -6.50
C VAL A 145 7.55 6.60 -5.69
N GLU A 146 6.88 7.58 -6.25
CA GLU A 146 6.47 8.79 -5.53
C GLU A 146 5.01 8.66 -5.11
N VAL A 147 4.71 8.99 -3.86
CA VAL A 147 3.36 9.08 -3.33
C VAL A 147 3.09 10.51 -2.88
N ASN A 148 1.96 11.08 -3.29
CA ASN A 148 1.55 12.42 -2.92
C ASN A 148 0.08 12.38 -2.46
N TRP A 149 -0.16 12.61 -1.17
CA TRP A 149 -1.50 12.68 -0.62
C TRP A 149 -2.04 14.10 -0.73
N GLN A 150 -3.05 14.26 -1.58
CA GLN A 150 -3.72 15.52 -1.91
C GLN A 150 -5.18 15.51 -1.44
N SER A 151 -5.87 16.63 -1.60
CA SER A 151 -7.27 16.78 -1.20
C SER A 151 -8.24 15.89 -2.00
N ASP A 152 -7.86 15.48 -3.21
CA ASP A 152 -8.66 14.63 -4.10
C ASP A 152 -8.27 13.13 -4.03
N GLY A 153 -7.32 12.76 -3.17
CA GLY A 153 -6.88 11.39 -2.97
C GLY A 153 -5.36 11.22 -2.93
N VAL A 154 -4.94 9.96 -2.97
CA VAL A 154 -3.52 9.56 -2.94
C VAL A 154 -3.05 9.32 -4.37
N TRP A 155 -2.10 10.10 -4.84
CA TRP A 155 -1.49 9.96 -6.15
C TRP A 155 -0.21 9.13 -6.07
N LEU A 156 -0.17 8.04 -6.84
CA LEU A 156 0.99 7.17 -7.00
C LEU A 156 1.63 7.45 -8.35
N THR A 157 2.89 7.85 -8.36
CA THR A 157 3.65 8.12 -9.59
C THR A 157 4.83 7.15 -9.69
N GLY A 158 4.94 6.47 -10.81
CA GLY A 158 5.99 5.51 -11.05
C GLY A 158 6.32 5.32 -12.53
N PRO A 159 7.45 4.65 -12.82
CA PRO A 159 7.86 4.36 -14.19
C PRO A 159 6.89 3.39 -14.85
N THR A 160 6.71 3.56 -16.15
CA THR A 160 5.92 2.67 -17.01
C THR A 160 6.74 2.30 -18.25
N ALA A 161 6.52 1.07 -18.75
CA ALA A 161 7.13 0.61 -19.99
C ALA A 161 6.10 -0.06 -20.88
N HIS A 162 6.16 0.20 -22.18
CA HIS A 162 5.37 -0.54 -23.15
C HIS A 162 6.02 -1.91 -23.38
N SER A 163 5.35 -2.98 -22.94
CA SER A 163 5.87 -4.34 -23.08
C SER A 163 5.53 -4.96 -24.43
N PHE A 164 4.27 -4.87 -24.84
CA PHE A 164 3.79 -5.37 -26.12
C PHE A 164 2.41 -4.78 -26.46
N SER A 165 1.99 -4.93 -27.72
CA SER A 165 0.63 -4.66 -28.17
C SER A 165 0.00 -5.96 -28.68
N GLY A 166 -1.30 -6.15 -28.43
CA GLY A 166 -2.02 -7.33 -28.87
C GLY A 166 -3.50 -7.01 -29.13
N THR A 167 -4.16 -7.91 -29.86
CA THR A 167 -5.61 -7.83 -30.13
C THR A 167 -6.30 -9.06 -29.52
N LEU A 168 -7.29 -8.81 -28.67
CA LEU A 168 -8.14 -9.87 -28.12
C LEU A 168 -9.20 -10.26 -29.18
N THR A 169 -9.36 -11.55 -29.41
CA THR A 169 -10.41 -12.04 -30.30
C THR A 169 -11.79 -11.95 -29.62
N LYS A 170 -12.85 -11.90 -30.45
CA LYS A 170 -14.22 -11.88 -29.92
C LYS A 170 -14.55 -13.11 -29.06
N ASP A 171 -13.92 -14.25 -29.35
CA ASP A 171 -14.14 -15.47 -28.57
C ASP A 171 -13.55 -15.42 -27.17
N PHE A 172 -12.42 -14.69 -27.00
CA PHE A 172 -11.84 -14.45 -25.66
C PHE A 172 -12.79 -13.65 -24.76
N LEU A 173 -13.58 -12.74 -25.32
CA LEU A 173 -14.50 -11.86 -24.58
C LEU A 173 -15.85 -12.50 -24.24
N LYS A 174 -16.10 -13.76 -24.66
CA LYS A 174 -17.35 -14.48 -24.41
C LYS A 174 -17.36 -15.28 -23.08
N TYR A 175 -16.23 -15.34 -22.38
CA TYR A 175 -16.10 -16.05 -21.09
C TYR A 175 -16.22 -15.03 -19.93
N GLU A 176 -17.42 -14.45 -19.79
CA GLU A 176 -17.88 -13.81 -18.55
C GLU A 176 -18.82 -14.71 -17.77
#